data_364e56e1e086c58d1e7cd1c112e35304
#
_entry.id   364e56e1e086c58d1e7cd1c112e35304
#
_cell.length_a   1.000
_cell.length_b   1.000
_cell.length_c   1.000
_cell.angle_alpha   90.00
_cell.angle_beta   90.00
_cell.angle_gamma   90.00
#
_symmetry.space_group_name_H-M   'P 1'
#
loop_
_entity.id
_entity.type
_entity.pdbx_description
1 polymer ?
#
loop_
_entity_poly.entity_id
_entity_poly.type
_entity_poly.pdbx_seq_one_letter_code
_entity_poly.pdbx_strand_id
1 'polypeptide(L)'
;MASANPYWGAPRIHGELLKLGIEISERTVSRLVPKNRKPPSQTWKAFLNNHVKDLVSIDFFTVSTATFRVMFVFVVLGHYRRRVIHFNVTEHPTATWTGRQIIEAFPDDAAPRYLLRDRDKV
;
A
#
# COMPACT_ATOMS: atom_id res chain seq x y z
N MET A 1 25.89 -3.36 0.66
CA MET A 1 24.84 -2.41 1.15
C MET A 1 23.90 -1.96 0.05
N ALA A 2 24.37 -1.30 -1.01
CA ALA A 2 23.47 -0.78 -2.06
C ALA A 2 22.70 -1.87 -2.82
N SER A 3 23.30 -3.04 -3.07
CA SER A 3 22.63 -4.18 -3.72
C SER A 3 21.61 -4.88 -2.84
N ALA A 4 21.85 -4.93 -1.52
CA ALA A 4 20.93 -5.53 -0.57
C ALA A 4 19.74 -4.59 -0.21
N ASN A 5 19.93 -3.29 -0.40
CA ASN A 5 18.95 -2.25 -0.08
C ASN A 5 18.79 -1.28 -1.26
N PRO A 6 18.09 -1.68 -2.32
CA PRO A 6 18.01 -0.90 -3.57
C PRO A 6 17.33 0.47 -3.42
N TYR A 7 16.62 0.70 -2.32
CA TYR A 7 15.95 1.98 -2.04
C TYR A 7 16.81 2.96 -1.22
N TRP A 8 17.98 2.54 -0.75
CA TRP A 8 18.85 3.43 0.02
C TRP A 8 19.61 4.39 -0.90
N GLY A 9 19.48 5.68 -0.65
CA GLY A 9 20.27 6.72 -1.30
C GLY A 9 21.67 6.83 -0.68
N ALA A 10 22.56 7.58 -1.34
CA ALA A 10 23.92 7.82 -0.87
C ALA A 10 23.99 8.39 0.57
N PRO A 11 23.14 9.36 0.99
CA PRO A 11 23.15 9.89 2.36
C PRO A 11 22.87 8.81 3.41
N ARG A 12 21.93 7.90 3.14
CA ARG A 12 21.60 6.84 4.08
C ARG A 12 22.70 5.80 4.19
N ILE A 13 23.27 5.40 3.06
CA ILE A 13 24.42 4.47 3.02
C ILE A 13 25.61 5.07 3.76
N HIS A 14 25.89 6.35 3.55
CA HIS A 14 26.95 7.09 4.25
C HIS A 14 26.73 7.08 5.77
N GLY A 15 25.51 7.36 6.23
CA GLY A 15 25.17 7.30 7.66
C GLY A 15 25.38 5.92 8.28
N GLU A 16 25.05 4.84 7.58
CA GLU A 16 25.26 3.48 8.06
C GLU A 16 26.76 3.11 8.08
N LEU A 17 27.54 3.58 7.10
CA LEU A 17 29.00 3.38 7.08
C LEU A 17 29.69 4.10 8.24
N LEU A 18 29.27 5.32 8.58
CA LEU A 18 29.75 6.04 9.74
C LEU A 18 29.48 5.30 11.05
N LYS A 19 28.31 4.68 11.21
CA LYS A 19 27.98 3.83 12.36
C LYS A 19 28.90 2.60 12.49
N LEU A 20 29.39 2.09 11.36
CA LEU A 20 30.34 0.98 11.32
C LEU A 20 31.80 1.44 11.49
N GLY A 21 32.04 2.73 11.77
CA GLY A 21 33.39 3.30 11.95
C GLY A 21 34.15 3.52 10.65
N ILE A 22 33.46 3.53 9.50
CA ILE A 22 34.07 3.77 8.19
C ILE A 22 33.89 5.22 7.82
N GLU A 23 34.94 6.02 7.92
CA GLU A 23 34.97 7.43 7.57
C GLU A 23 35.26 7.62 6.08
N ILE A 24 34.22 7.85 5.29
CA ILE A 24 34.32 8.23 3.88
C ILE A 24 33.35 9.37 3.59
N SER A 25 33.68 10.20 2.60
CA SER A 25 32.77 11.31 2.24
C SER A 25 31.51 10.80 1.56
N GLU A 26 30.39 11.48 1.77
CA GLU A 26 29.12 11.17 1.08
C GLU A 26 29.29 11.23 -0.46
N ARG A 27 30.14 12.12 -0.97
CA ARG A 27 30.47 12.22 -2.39
C ARG A 27 31.11 10.93 -2.93
N THR A 28 31.98 10.29 -2.14
CA THR A 28 32.57 8.99 -2.49
C THR A 28 31.51 7.91 -2.54
N VAL A 29 30.62 7.86 -1.53
CA VAL A 29 29.48 6.93 -1.51
C VAL A 29 28.60 7.14 -2.74
N SER A 30 28.28 8.39 -3.08
CA SER A 30 27.46 8.73 -4.25
C SER A 30 28.07 8.27 -5.58
N ARG A 31 29.41 8.26 -5.69
CA ARG A 31 30.10 7.72 -6.88
C ARG A 31 30.04 6.20 -6.98
N LEU A 32 30.09 5.51 -5.83
CA LEU A 32 30.12 4.05 -5.77
C LEU A 32 28.71 3.42 -5.82
N VAL A 33 27.66 4.18 -5.49
CA VAL A 33 26.28 3.71 -5.65
C VAL A 33 25.95 3.59 -7.13
N PRO A 34 25.57 2.39 -7.63
CA PRO A 34 25.25 2.19 -9.03
C PRO A 34 24.17 3.17 -9.50
N LYS A 35 24.48 4.00 -10.47
CA LYS A 35 23.52 4.95 -11.08
C LYS A 35 22.49 4.24 -11.98
N ASN A 36 22.81 3.04 -12.45
CA ASN A 36 21.95 2.22 -13.29
C ASN A 36 20.92 1.44 -12.44
N ARG A 37 20.06 2.15 -11.77
CA ARG A 37 18.77 1.56 -11.40
C ARG A 37 18.00 1.46 -12.71
N LYS A 38 17.86 0.25 -13.25
CA LYS A 38 16.88 0.01 -14.33
C LYS A 38 15.58 0.67 -13.85
N PRO A 39 15.01 1.62 -14.60
CA PRO A 39 13.70 2.13 -14.22
C PRO A 39 12.78 0.92 -14.06
N PRO A 40 11.92 0.88 -13.04
CA PRO A 40 10.95 -0.20 -12.95
C PRO A 40 10.25 -0.31 -14.30
N SER A 41 10.08 -1.52 -14.81
CA SER A 41 9.57 -1.82 -16.15
C SER A 41 8.23 -1.12 -16.46
N GLN A 42 7.49 -0.78 -15.42
CA GLN A 42 6.32 0.08 -15.46
C GLN A 42 6.32 0.91 -14.18
N THR A 43 6.23 2.24 -14.29
CA THR A 43 6.07 3.07 -13.10
C THR A 43 4.70 2.79 -12.47
N TRP A 44 4.64 2.78 -11.14
CA TRP A 44 3.38 2.64 -10.40
C TRP A 44 2.33 3.66 -10.87
N LYS A 45 2.77 4.87 -11.17
CA LYS A 45 1.92 5.93 -11.73
C LYS A 45 1.32 5.55 -13.09
N ALA A 46 2.12 4.98 -14.00
CA ALA A 46 1.64 4.54 -15.30
C ALA A 46 0.64 3.39 -15.17
N PHE A 47 0.93 2.41 -14.28
CA PHE A 47 0.02 1.33 -13.97
C PHE A 47 -1.33 1.86 -13.46
N LEU A 48 -1.32 2.76 -12.48
CA LEU A 48 -2.53 3.35 -11.92
C LEU A 48 -3.34 4.11 -12.98
N ASN A 49 -2.69 4.93 -13.81
CA ASN A 49 -3.37 5.68 -14.87
C ASN A 49 -4.04 4.77 -15.90
N ASN A 50 -3.40 3.66 -16.25
CA ASN A 50 -3.92 2.72 -17.25
C ASN A 50 -5.05 1.83 -16.70
N HIS A 51 -5.09 1.58 -15.39
CA HIS A 51 -6.02 0.62 -14.79
C HIS A 51 -6.97 1.23 -13.75
N VAL A 52 -7.03 2.56 -13.66
CA VAL A 52 -7.84 3.25 -12.64
C VAL A 52 -9.33 2.87 -12.70
N LYS A 53 -9.83 2.52 -13.87
CA LYS A 53 -11.24 2.11 -14.06
C LYS A 53 -11.56 0.76 -13.45
N ASP A 54 -10.55 -0.14 -13.45
CA ASP A 54 -10.67 -1.52 -12.99
C ASP A 54 -10.06 -1.72 -11.59
N LEU A 55 -9.67 -0.62 -10.96
CA LEU A 55 -8.98 -0.63 -9.67
C LEU A 55 -9.96 -0.31 -8.55
N VAL A 56 -10.04 -1.21 -7.60
CA VAL A 56 -10.82 -1.07 -6.37
C VAL A 56 -9.90 -1.27 -5.17
N SER A 57 -10.08 -0.51 -4.13
CA SER A 57 -9.41 -0.73 -2.85
C SER A 57 -10.41 -1.06 -1.76
N ILE A 58 -9.97 -1.90 -0.83
CA ILE A 58 -10.68 -2.20 0.40
C ILE A 58 -9.85 -1.73 1.58
N ASP A 59 -10.51 -1.17 2.56
CA ASP A 59 -9.88 -0.66 3.77
C ASP A 59 -10.77 -0.86 4.99
N PHE A 60 -10.14 -0.95 6.16
CA PHE A 60 -10.78 -0.97 7.45
C PHE A 60 -10.33 0.23 8.27
N PHE A 61 -11.27 0.89 8.92
CA PHE A 61 -10.95 1.85 9.97
C PHE A 61 -11.88 1.66 11.17
N THR A 62 -11.44 2.12 12.31
CA THR A 62 -12.17 1.99 13.57
C THR A 62 -12.84 3.29 13.96
N VAL A 63 -14.05 3.19 14.48
CA VAL A 63 -14.80 4.31 15.04
C VAL A 63 -15.24 3.95 16.45
N SER A 64 -14.94 4.82 17.41
CA SER A 64 -15.44 4.68 18.78
C SER A 64 -16.84 5.26 18.87
N THR A 65 -17.76 4.51 19.46
CA THR A 65 -19.11 4.98 19.76
C THR A 65 -19.15 5.78 21.06
N ALA A 66 -20.22 6.54 21.29
CA ALA A 66 -20.44 7.27 22.54
C ALA A 66 -20.49 6.33 23.78
N THR A 67 -20.78 5.05 23.59
CA THR A 67 -20.76 3.99 24.61
C THR A 67 -19.43 3.29 24.76
N PHE A 68 -18.34 3.85 24.22
CA PHE A 68 -16.98 3.30 24.21
C PHE A 68 -16.83 1.93 23.54
N ARG A 69 -17.75 1.56 22.67
CA ARG A 69 -17.59 0.40 21.79
C ARG A 69 -16.79 0.76 20.57
N VAL A 70 -15.91 -0.13 20.15
CA VAL A 70 -15.13 0.02 18.93
C VAL A 70 -15.87 -0.68 17.78
N MET A 71 -16.21 0.10 16.76
CA MET A 71 -16.82 -0.42 15.54
C MET A 71 -15.78 -0.44 14.43
N PHE A 72 -15.76 -1.50 13.65
CA PHE A 72 -14.94 -1.62 12.45
C PHE A 72 -15.77 -1.26 11.23
N VAL A 73 -15.32 -0.30 10.49
CA VAL A 73 -15.95 0.13 9.24
C VAL A 73 -15.16 -0.44 8.07
N PHE A 74 -15.82 -1.26 7.28
CA PHE A 74 -15.29 -1.81 6.03
C PHE A 74 -15.75 -0.93 4.88
N VAL A 75 -14.84 -0.51 4.02
CA VAL A 75 -15.13 0.34 2.88
C VAL A 75 -14.53 -0.23 1.61
N VAL A 76 -15.31 -0.25 0.56
CA VAL A 76 -14.88 -0.60 -0.80
C VAL A 76 -14.92 0.66 -1.66
N LEU A 77 -13.75 1.07 -2.15
CA LEU A 77 -13.56 2.31 -2.91
C LEU A 77 -13.18 2.00 -4.36
N GLY A 78 -14.00 2.47 -5.30
CA GLY A 78 -13.63 2.53 -6.70
C GLY A 78 -12.75 3.76 -6.97
N HIS A 79 -11.56 3.55 -7.53
CA HIS A 79 -10.64 4.66 -7.82
C HIS A 79 -11.10 5.52 -9.00
N TYR A 80 -11.87 4.96 -9.93
CA TYR A 80 -12.51 5.74 -10.97
C TYR A 80 -13.59 6.65 -10.36
N ARG A 81 -13.39 7.94 -10.46
CA ARG A 81 -14.23 8.99 -9.87
C ARG A 81 -14.37 8.96 -8.34
N ARG A 82 -13.47 8.27 -7.62
CA ARG A 82 -13.45 8.19 -6.15
C ARG A 82 -14.81 7.86 -5.56
N ARG A 83 -15.41 6.79 -6.01
CA ARG A 83 -16.74 6.38 -5.61
C ARG A 83 -16.68 5.32 -4.51
N VAL A 84 -17.45 5.49 -3.44
CA VAL A 84 -17.73 4.42 -2.50
C VAL A 84 -18.69 3.43 -3.16
N ILE A 85 -18.25 2.19 -3.34
CA ILE A 85 -19.04 1.13 -3.96
C ILE A 85 -19.89 0.43 -2.91
N HIS A 86 -19.29 0.12 -1.76
CA HIS A 86 -19.94 -0.56 -0.66
C HIS A 86 -19.29 -0.14 0.66
N PHE A 87 -20.05 -0.14 1.74
CA PHE A 87 -19.53 -0.04 3.11
C PHE A 87 -20.42 -0.81 4.06
N ASN A 88 -19.83 -1.31 5.12
CA ASN A 88 -20.57 -1.93 6.22
C ASN A 88 -19.80 -1.78 7.54
N VAL A 89 -20.50 -1.96 8.64
CA VAL A 89 -19.96 -1.76 9.99
C VAL A 89 -20.20 -3.01 10.82
N THR A 90 -19.20 -3.43 11.59
CA THR A 90 -19.29 -4.58 12.49
C THR A 90 -18.46 -4.35 13.75
N GLU A 91 -18.85 -4.98 14.86
CA GLU A 91 -18.02 -5.04 16.06
C GLU A 91 -16.97 -6.16 15.96
N HIS A 92 -17.22 -7.18 15.13
CA HIS A 92 -16.39 -8.38 15.01
C HIS A 92 -16.05 -8.67 13.53
N PRO A 93 -14.97 -8.06 13.00
CA PRO A 93 -14.56 -8.32 11.62
C PRO A 93 -13.92 -9.71 11.52
N THR A 94 -14.68 -10.67 11.02
CA THR A 94 -14.17 -12.02 10.70
C THR A 94 -13.84 -12.13 9.21
N ALA A 95 -12.96 -13.05 8.84
CA ALA A 95 -12.64 -13.33 7.44
C ALA A 95 -13.89 -13.72 6.63
N THR A 96 -14.78 -14.51 7.23
CA THR A 96 -16.06 -14.92 6.62
C THR A 96 -16.97 -13.70 6.38
N TRP A 97 -17.08 -12.82 7.36
CA TRP A 97 -17.87 -11.59 7.22
C TRP A 97 -17.30 -10.68 6.13
N THR A 98 -15.97 -10.48 6.13
CA THR A 98 -15.28 -9.69 5.11
C THR A 98 -15.48 -10.25 3.71
N GLY A 99 -15.35 -11.58 3.55
CA GLY A 99 -15.61 -12.25 2.27
C GLY A 99 -17.03 -12.00 1.77
N ARG A 100 -18.03 -12.07 2.66
CA ARG A 100 -19.43 -11.76 2.33
C ARG A 100 -19.58 -10.32 1.86
N GLN A 101 -18.93 -9.35 2.52
CA GLN A 101 -18.99 -7.93 2.13
C GLN A 101 -18.42 -7.72 0.72
N ILE A 102 -17.35 -8.42 0.35
CA ILE A 102 -16.79 -8.36 -1.01
C ILE A 102 -17.77 -8.91 -2.04
N ILE A 103 -18.43 -10.03 -1.75
CA ILE A 103 -19.45 -10.61 -2.63
C ILE A 103 -20.64 -9.66 -2.80
N GLU A 104 -21.10 -9.04 -1.71
CA GLU A 104 -22.21 -8.07 -1.74
C GLU A 104 -21.84 -6.78 -2.52
N ALA A 105 -20.56 -6.38 -2.46
CA ALA A 105 -20.08 -5.22 -3.20
C ALA A 105 -20.06 -5.43 -4.74
N PHE A 106 -19.91 -6.68 -5.18
CA PHE A 106 -19.77 -7.04 -6.59
C PHE A 106 -20.73 -8.19 -6.97
N PRO A 107 -22.02 -7.92 -7.04
CA PRO A 107 -22.98 -8.90 -7.54
C PRO A 107 -22.77 -9.12 -9.05
N ASP A 108 -23.17 -10.28 -9.54
CA ASP A 108 -23.32 -10.61 -10.96
C ASP A 108 -22.08 -10.35 -11.84
N ASP A 109 -20.96 -11.01 -11.54
CA ASP A 109 -19.70 -10.94 -12.32
C ASP A 109 -19.08 -9.53 -12.50
N ALA A 110 -19.52 -8.57 -11.69
CA ALA A 110 -18.96 -7.21 -11.67
C ALA A 110 -17.63 -7.11 -10.91
N ALA A 111 -16.93 -8.22 -10.72
CA ALA A 111 -15.69 -8.25 -9.95
C ALA A 111 -14.61 -7.35 -10.58
N PRO A 112 -13.92 -6.53 -9.79
CA PRO A 112 -12.86 -5.67 -10.29
C PRO A 112 -11.67 -6.52 -10.76
N ARG A 113 -10.98 -6.06 -11.79
CA ARG A 113 -9.77 -6.73 -12.27
C ARG A 113 -8.62 -6.66 -11.28
N TYR A 114 -8.54 -5.58 -10.50
CA TYR A 114 -7.51 -5.35 -9.51
C TYR A 114 -8.13 -4.92 -8.18
N LEU A 115 -7.78 -5.64 -7.12
CA LEU A 115 -8.18 -5.34 -5.77
C LEU A 115 -6.94 -4.99 -4.93
N LEU A 116 -6.89 -3.77 -4.44
CA LEU A 116 -5.86 -3.31 -3.52
C LEU A 116 -6.36 -3.48 -2.08
N ARG A 117 -5.52 -4.04 -1.23
CA ARG A 117 -5.74 -4.04 0.21
C ARG A 117 -4.47 -3.65 0.94
N ASP A 118 -4.61 -2.96 2.05
CA ASP A 118 -3.49 -2.77 2.94
C ASP A 118 -3.16 -4.08 3.66
N ARG A 119 -1.89 -4.25 4.00
CA ARG A 119 -1.35 -5.46 4.63
C ARG A 119 -1.35 -5.36 6.16
N ASP A 120 -2.10 -4.43 6.72
CA ASP A 120 -2.22 -4.31 8.16
C ASP A 120 -2.75 -5.62 8.76
N LYS A 121 -1.99 -6.12 9.71
CA LYS A 121 -2.39 -7.28 10.50
C LYS A 121 -3.46 -6.81 11.49
N VAL A 122 -4.69 -7.03 11.15
CA VAL A 122 -5.78 -6.96 12.09
C VAL A 122 -5.89 -8.30 12.81
#